data_c4685e38636f31013e560ae2a5607b15
#
_entry.id   c4685e38636f31013e560ae2a5607b15
#
_cell.length_a   1.000
_cell.length_b   1.000
_cell.length_c   1.000
_cell.angle_alpha   90.00
_cell.angle_beta   90.00
_cell.angle_gamma   90.00
#
_symmetry.space_group_name_H-M   'P 1'
#
loop_
_entity.id
_entity.type
_entity.pdbx_description
1 polymer ?
#
loop_
_entity_poly.entity_id
_entity_poly.type
_entity_poly.pdbx_seq_one_letter_code
_entity_poly.pdbx_strand_id
1 'polypeptide(L)' 'MAEKPNELTKLVTIATDLQLAAELRTKAIEQIGSLGTHEALLALLDLVANTGSVRAERELALKYAREIVKSGD' A
#
# COMPACT_ATOMS: atom_id res chain seq x y z
N MET A 1 20.32 13.85 5.80
CA MET A 1 19.81 13.54 5.62
C MET A 1 19.12 13.30 5.12
N ALA A 2 19.20 13.50 4.95
CA ALA A 2 18.41 13.55 4.56
C ALA A 2 17.67 12.61 4.23
N GLU A 3 16.98 12.55 4.53
CA GLU A 3 16.28 11.79 4.18
C GLU A 3 15.44 12.05 3.46
N LYS A 4 15.27 11.61 2.52
CA LYS A 4 14.32 11.93 1.78
C LYS A 4 13.11 11.54 2.32
N PRO A 5 12.08 12.25 2.17
CA PRO A 5 10.80 11.89 2.63
C PRO A 5 10.53 10.55 2.09
N ASN A 6 10.07 9.73 2.89
CA ASN A 6 9.79 8.43 2.51
C ASN A 6 8.54 8.42 1.68
N GLU A 7 8.70 8.15 0.41
CA GLU A 7 7.59 8.09 -0.49
C GLU A 7 6.59 7.05 -0.07
N LEU A 8 7.07 5.93 0.46
CA LEU A 8 6.19 4.88 0.94
C LEU A 8 5.32 5.36 2.07
N THR A 9 5.88 6.13 3.01
CA THR A 9 5.11 6.65 4.12
C THR A 9 3.99 7.54 3.62
N LYS A 10 4.28 8.38 2.63
CA LYS A 10 3.25 9.24 2.06
C LYS A 10 2.15 8.43 1.40
N LEU A 11 2.53 7.39 0.68
CA LEU A 11 1.54 6.56 0.00
C LEU A 11 0.67 5.82 1.01
N VAL A 12 1.26 5.33 2.09
CA VAL A 12 0.49 4.65 3.13
C VAL A 12 -0.50 5.62 3.77
N THR A 13 -0.06 6.84 4.02
CA THR A 13 -0.92 7.85 4.60
C THR A 13 -2.14 8.10 3.71
N ILE A 14 -1.91 8.21 2.41
CA ILE A 14 -3.01 8.42 1.46
C ILE A 14 -3.91 7.19 1.42
N ALA A 15 -3.32 6.02 1.37
CA ALA A 15 -4.09 4.78 1.25
C ALA A 15 -4.98 4.52 2.46
N THR A 16 -4.62 5.08 3.62
CA THR A 16 -5.39 4.85 4.83
C THR A 16 -6.25 6.03 5.23
N ASP A 17 -6.24 7.10 4.45
CA ASP A 17 -7.02 8.29 4.77
C ASP A 17 -8.44 8.13 4.24
N LEU A 18 -9.35 7.76 5.10
CA LEU A 18 -10.74 7.52 4.71
C LEU A 18 -11.48 8.79 4.33
N GLN A 19 -10.87 9.95 4.58
CA GLN A 19 -11.45 11.22 4.15
C GLN A 19 -11.24 11.46 2.67
N LEU A 20 -10.28 10.78 2.06
CA LEU A 20 -10.03 10.94 0.64
C LEU A 20 -10.94 10.04 -0.16
N ALA A 21 -11.14 10.39 -1.41
CA ALA A 21 -11.94 9.57 -2.31
C ALA A 21 -11.29 8.20 -2.47
N ALA A 22 -12.13 7.18 -2.63
CA ALA A 22 -11.64 5.82 -2.79
C ALA A 22 -10.68 5.68 -3.96
N GLU A 23 -10.91 6.47 -5.00
CA GLU A 23 -10.05 6.46 -6.17
C GLU A 23 -8.60 6.79 -5.82
N LEU A 24 -8.43 7.80 -4.95
CA LEU A 24 -7.09 8.21 -4.55
C LEU A 24 -6.44 7.15 -3.67
N ARG A 25 -7.22 6.55 -2.79
CA ARG A 25 -6.68 5.49 -1.94
C ARG A 25 -6.24 4.30 -2.78
N THR A 26 -7.05 3.94 -3.76
CA THR A 26 -6.75 2.83 -4.65
C THR A 26 -5.46 3.10 -5.43
N LYS A 27 -5.31 4.32 -5.93
CA LYS A 27 -4.10 4.67 -6.65
C LYS A 27 -2.87 4.59 -5.76
N ALA A 28 -3.01 4.99 -4.49
CA ALA A 28 -1.90 4.90 -3.57
C ALA A 28 -1.50 3.44 -3.36
N ILE A 29 -2.48 2.55 -3.24
CA ILE A 29 -2.19 1.12 -3.07
C ILE A 29 -1.47 0.59 -4.30
N GLU A 30 -1.90 1.00 -5.49
CA GLU A 30 -1.24 0.59 -6.72
C GLU A 30 0.21 1.05 -6.75
N GLN A 31 0.45 2.28 -6.33
CA GLN A 31 1.79 2.81 -6.31
C GLN A 31 2.68 2.06 -5.33
N ILE A 32 2.14 1.71 -4.17
CA ILE A 32 2.88 0.92 -3.20
C ILE A 32 3.26 -0.41 -3.84
N GLY A 33 2.31 -1.03 -4.51
CA GLY A 33 2.58 -2.30 -5.19
C GLY A 33 3.65 -2.18 -6.24
N SER A 34 3.70 -1.05 -6.94
CA SER A 34 4.69 -0.81 -7.98
C SER A 34 6.10 -0.69 -7.44
N LEU A 35 6.25 -0.30 -6.19
CA LEU A 35 7.58 -0.15 -5.62
C LEU A 35 8.31 -1.48 -5.54
N GLY A 36 7.58 -2.54 -5.27
CA GLY A 36 8.14 -3.89 -5.28
C GLY A 36 9.20 -4.15 -4.23
N THR A 37 9.30 -3.32 -3.21
CA THR A 37 10.31 -3.49 -2.18
C THR A 37 9.76 -4.28 -1.01
N HIS A 38 10.68 -4.72 -0.16
CA HIS A 38 10.27 -5.44 1.04
C HIS A 38 9.42 -4.55 1.95
N GLU A 39 9.79 -3.28 2.05
CA GLU A 39 9.02 -2.34 2.85
C GLU A 39 7.63 -2.16 2.28
N ALA A 40 7.52 -2.11 0.96
CA ALA A 40 6.21 -2.00 0.33
C ALA A 40 5.36 -3.23 0.63
N LEU A 41 5.96 -4.40 0.62
CA LEU A 41 5.25 -5.62 0.97
C LEU A 41 4.71 -5.54 2.39
N LEU A 42 5.53 -5.11 3.34
CA LEU A 42 5.08 -4.99 4.72
C LEU A 42 3.95 -3.99 4.85
N ALA A 43 4.03 -2.88 4.11
CA ALA A 43 2.98 -1.87 4.13
C ALA A 43 1.67 -2.43 3.60
N LEU A 44 1.75 -3.19 2.51
CA LEU A 44 0.54 -3.79 1.94
C LEU A 44 -0.08 -4.80 2.91
N LEU A 45 0.74 -5.57 3.59
CA LEU A 45 0.22 -6.53 4.56
C LEU A 45 -0.44 -5.81 5.74
N ASP A 46 0.09 -4.66 6.15
CA ASP A 46 -0.56 -3.85 7.16
C ASP A 46 -1.93 -3.39 6.69
N LEU A 47 -2.05 -3.02 5.43
CA LEU A 47 -3.33 -2.59 4.89
C LEU A 47 -4.33 -3.75 4.88
N VAL A 48 -3.85 -4.94 4.56
CA VAL A 48 -4.71 -6.12 4.58
C VAL A 48 -5.24 -6.37 5.99
N ALA A 49 -4.40 -6.16 6.99
CA ALA A 49 -4.79 -6.40 8.37
C ALA A 49 -5.62 -5.28 8.97
N ASN A 50 -5.69 -4.14 8.31
CA ASN A 50 -6.38 -2.98 8.86
C ASN A 50 -7.89 -3.14 8.71
N THR A 51 -8.56 -3.43 9.81
CA THR A 51 -10.00 -3.66 9.77
C THR A 51 -10.80 -2.42 9.48
N GLY A 52 -10.18 -1.24 9.56
CA GLY A 52 -10.85 0.00 9.20
C GLY A 52 -10.87 0.27 7.72
N SER A 53 -10.14 -0.51 6.94
CA SER A 53 -10.09 -0.31 5.51
C SER A 53 -11.33 -0.88 4.82
N VAL A 54 -11.61 -0.35 3.64
CA VAL A 54 -12.65 -0.88 2.79
C VAL A 54 -12.19 -2.26 2.30
N ARG A 55 -13.13 -3.20 2.29
CA ARG A 55 -12.81 -4.57 1.91
C ARG A 55 -12.14 -4.67 0.55
N ALA A 56 -12.68 -3.95 -0.44
CA ALA A 56 -12.11 -4.01 -1.79
C ALA A 56 -10.66 -3.54 -1.79
N GLU A 57 -10.36 -2.57 -0.95
CA GLU A 57 -8.98 -2.07 -0.88
C GLU A 57 -8.07 -3.06 -0.18
N ARG A 58 -8.60 -3.77 0.83
CA ARG A 58 -7.80 -4.81 1.46
C ARG A 58 -7.49 -5.93 0.48
N GLU A 59 -8.47 -6.29 -0.34
CA GLU A 59 -8.25 -7.32 -1.33
C GLU A 59 -7.24 -6.89 -2.38
N LEU A 60 -7.29 -5.64 -2.76
CA LEU A 60 -6.33 -5.10 -3.71
C LEU A 60 -4.92 -5.13 -3.11
N ALA A 61 -4.81 -4.73 -1.85
CA ALA A 61 -3.51 -4.75 -1.18
C ALA A 61 -2.95 -6.17 -1.13
N LEU A 62 -3.81 -7.14 -0.87
CA LEU A 62 -3.39 -8.53 -0.84
C LEU A 62 -2.90 -8.98 -2.21
N LYS A 63 -3.60 -8.58 -3.26
CA LYS A 63 -3.19 -8.92 -4.61
C LYS A 63 -1.79 -8.41 -4.89
N TYR A 64 -1.52 -7.15 -4.56
CA TYR A 64 -0.20 -6.59 -4.82
C TYR A 64 0.87 -7.20 -3.92
N ALA A 65 0.51 -7.54 -2.69
CA ALA A 65 1.45 -8.20 -1.80
C ALA A 65 1.89 -9.53 -2.39
N ARG A 66 0.94 -10.28 -2.93
CA ARG A 66 1.26 -11.56 -3.56
C ARG A 66 2.17 -11.37 -4.77
N GLU A 67 1.92 -10.31 -5.53
CA GLU A 67 2.75 -10.03 -6.70
C GLU A 67 4.19 -9.79 -6.31
N ILE A 68 4.40 -9.06 -5.23
CA ILE A 68 5.75 -8.77 -4.76
C ILE A 68 6.43 -10.05 -4.31
N VAL A 69 5.72 -10.89 -3.59
CA VAL A 69 6.29 -12.14 -3.12
C VAL A 69 6.69 -13.01 -4.30
N LYS A 70 5.83 -13.07 -5.31
CA LYS A 70 6.12 -13.88 -6.47
C LYS A 70 7.33 -13.41 -7.24
N SER A 71 7.45 -12.11 -7.43
CA SER A 71 8.55 -11.60 -8.24
C SER A 71 9.81 -11.44 -7.43
N GLY A 72 9.68 -11.38 -6.14
CA GLY A 72 10.83 -11.16 -5.30
C GLY A 72 11.68 -12.33 -5.10
N ASP A 73 11.32 -13.39 -5.41
CA ASP A 73 12.03 -14.45 -5.20
C ASP A 73 12.67 -14.95 -5.86
#